data_e12de6097fa4a34999918c8000b28a0c
#
_entry.id   e12de6097fa4a34999918c8000b28a0c
#
_cell.length_a   1.000
_cell.length_b   1.000
_cell.length_c   1.000
_cell.angle_alpha   90.00
_cell.angle_beta   90.00
_cell.angle_gamma   90.00
#
_symmetry.space_group_name_H-M   'P 1'
#
loop_
_entity.id
_entity.type
_entity.pdbx_description
1 polymer ?
#
loop_
_entity_poly.entity_id
_entity_poly.type
_entity_poly.pdbx_seq_one_letter_code
_entity_poly.pdbx_strand_id
1 'polypeptide(L)'
;MANQICNVFKEHLLKGNHNFSASSGNTYKLALYTSSKTVSASAVTGYNTTNEAANASGSGYTAAGNTLTNNGVTGSSSTAICFADFADTSFTSISTTARYALIYQSSGGAATAGLATDSAVCVLDFGGDFTTTAGTLTIQFPAADTSNAVIRISG
;
A
#
# COMPACT_ATOMS: atom_id res chain seq x y z
N MET A 1 15.37 -4.83 4.47
CA MET A 1 14.94 -5.09 3.07
C MET A 1 14.51 -3.75 2.45
N ALA A 2 14.55 -3.58 1.16
CA ALA A 2 14.08 -2.34 0.54
C ALA A 2 12.58 -2.39 0.24
N ASN A 3 11.95 -1.23 0.04
CA ASN A 3 10.59 -1.15 -0.46
C ASN A 3 10.46 -1.93 -1.79
N GLN A 4 9.36 -2.64 -1.97
CA GLN A 4 9.21 -3.56 -3.12
C GLN A 4 7.83 -3.42 -3.76
N ILE A 5 7.83 -3.28 -5.08
CA ILE A 5 6.62 -3.46 -5.90
C ILE A 5 6.35 -4.96 -6.05
N CYS A 6 5.14 -5.39 -5.71
CA CYS A 6 4.74 -6.80 -5.78
C CYS A 6 4.64 -7.28 -7.24
N ASN A 7 5.00 -8.54 -7.49
CA ASN A 7 4.92 -9.09 -8.85
C ASN A 7 3.48 -9.18 -9.35
N VAL A 8 2.55 -9.52 -8.46
CA VAL A 8 1.12 -9.55 -8.77
C VAL A 8 0.59 -8.19 -9.23
N PHE A 9 1.10 -7.10 -8.65
CA PHE A 9 0.74 -5.75 -9.08
C PHE A 9 1.11 -5.49 -10.55
N LYS A 10 2.32 -5.87 -10.94
CA LYS A 10 2.80 -5.68 -12.32
C LYS A 10 1.92 -6.43 -13.32
N GLU A 11 1.57 -7.67 -12.99
CA GLU A 11 0.65 -8.47 -13.78
C GLU A 11 -0.74 -7.82 -13.87
N HIS A 12 -1.29 -7.43 -12.73
CA HIS A 12 -2.63 -6.84 -12.66
C HIS A 12 -2.70 -5.45 -13.31
N LEU A 13 -1.61 -4.69 -13.26
CA LEU A 13 -1.52 -3.41 -13.96
C LEU A 13 -1.63 -3.60 -15.48
N LEU A 14 -0.90 -4.58 -16.03
CA LEU A 14 -0.98 -4.92 -17.46
C LEU A 14 -2.35 -5.46 -17.87
N LYS A 15 -3.09 -6.07 -16.95
CA LYS A 15 -4.47 -6.54 -17.17
C LYS A 15 -5.52 -5.45 -16.96
N GLY A 16 -5.11 -4.22 -16.62
CA GLY A 16 -6.03 -3.08 -16.40
C GLY A 16 -6.85 -3.18 -15.11
N ASN A 17 -6.38 -3.94 -14.11
CA ASN A 17 -7.12 -4.13 -12.85
C ASN A 17 -6.93 -2.99 -11.84
N HIS A 18 -5.85 -2.24 -11.94
CA HIS A 18 -5.57 -1.11 -11.04
C HIS A 18 -5.93 0.20 -11.72
N ASN A 19 -6.89 0.92 -11.14
CA ASN A 19 -7.27 2.26 -11.54
C ASN A 19 -6.93 3.25 -10.43
N PHE A 20 -5.92 4.08 -10.66
CA PHE A 20 -5.46 5.12 -9.71
C PHE A 20 -6.08 6.49 -9.97
N SER A 21 -7.20 6.59 -10.68
CA SER A 21 -7.91 7.88 -10.83
C SER A 21 -8.41 8.36 -9.47
N ALA A 22 -8.20 9.64 -9.14
CA ALA A 22 -8.52 10.19 -7.83
C ALA A 22 -10.03 10.13 -7.48
N SER A 23 -10.91 10.34 -8.46
CA SER A 23 -12.37 10.43 -8.23
C SER A 23 -13.15 9.18 -8.62
N SER A 24 -12.60 8.34 -9.48
CA SER A 24 -13.29 7.15 -10.02
C SER A 24 -12.41 5.89 -9.99
N GLY A 25 -11.30 5.96 -9.26
CA GLY A 25 -10.35 4.88 -9.12
C GLY A 25 -10.78 3.82 -8.13
N ASN A 26 -9.90 2.84 -7.98
CA ASN A 26 -10.07 1.80 -6.98
C ASN A 26 -9.83 2.34 -5.56
N THR A 27 -10.37 1.65 -4.57
CA THR A 27 -10.05 1.92 -3.17
C THR A 27 -8.77 1.18 -2.79
N TYR A 28 -7.82 1.91 -2.26
CA TYR A 28 -6.55 1.38 -1.74
C TYR A 28 -6.49 1.52 -0.22
N LYS A 29 -5.86 0.56 0.43
CA LYS A 29 -5.63 0.57 1.87
C LYS A 29 -4.17 0.29 2.20
N LEU A 30 -3.76 0.69 3.41
CA LEU A 30 -2.46 0.40 3.98
C LEU A 30 -2.63 -0.36 5.28
N ALA A 31 -2.18 -1.62 5.30
CA ALA A 31 -2.17 -2.48 6.48
C ALA A 31 -0.75 -2.62 7.06
N LEU A 32 -0.64 -2.65 8.39
CA LEU A 32 0.63 -2.79 9.10
C LEU A 32 0.91 -4.26 9.44
N TYR A 33 2.16 -4.67 9.34
CA TYR A 33 2.60 -6.03 9.63
C TYR A 33 3.82 -6.07 10.54
N THR A 34 3.90 -7.12 11.34
CA THR A 34 5.05 -7.39 12.21
C THR A 34 6.24 -7.94 11.39
N SER A 35 7.41 -7.99 12.02
CA SER A 35 8.63 -8.60 11.45
C SER A 35 8.49 -10.09 11.11
N SER A 36 7.49 -10.79 11.66
CA SER A 36 7.19 -12.17 11.33
C SER A 36 6.57 -12.39 9.95
N LYS A 37 6.13 -11.32 9.28
CA LYS A 37 5.59 -11.39 7.91
C LYS A 37 6.71 -11.69 6.93
N THR A 38 6.56 -12.76 6.16
CA THR A 38 7.44 -12.99 5.01
C THR A 38 7.10 -12.00 3.91
N VAL A 39 8.07 -11.15 3.56
CA VAL A 39 7.92 -10.14 2.52
C VAL A 39 8.94 -10.35 1.42
N SER A 40 8.44 -10.52 0.20
CA SER A 40 9.21 -10.45 -1.04
C SER A 40 8.24 -10.10 -2.17
N ALA A 41 8.76 -9.61 -3.27
CA ALA A 41 7.92 -9.24 -4.42
C ALA A 41 7.03 -10.38 -4.93
N SER A 42 7.48 -11.62 -4.78
CA SER A 42 6.76 -12.83 -5.21
C SER A 42 5.89 -13.46 -4.12
N ALA A 43 6.24 -13.28 -2.84
CA ALA A 43 5.52 -13.91 -1.73
C ALA A 43 4.25 -13.15 -1.32
N VAL A 44 4.23 -11.83 -1.53
CA VAL A 44 3.07 -11.00 -1.15
C VAL A 44 2.18 -10.80 -2.37
N THR A 45 1.07 -11.54 -2.40
CA THR A 45 0.09 -11.47 -3.50
C THR A 45 -1.14 -10.66 -3.13
N GLY A 46 -1.42 -10.46 -1.84
CA GLY A 46 -2.58 -9.72 -1.38
C GLY A 46 -2.57 -9.52 0.13
N TYR A 47 -3.59 -8.79 0.59
CA TYR A 47 -3.84 -8.64 2.01
C TYR A 47 -4.31 -9.96 2.62
N ASN A 48 -3.81 -10.24 3.82
CA ASN A 48 -4.33 -11.27 4.73
C ASN A 48 -3.96 -10.89 6.17
N THR A 49 -4.66 -11.45 7.15
CA THR A 49 -4.48 -11.14 8.57
C THR A 49 -3.26 -11.82 9.22
N THR A 50 -2.57 -12.72 8.51
CA THR A 50 -1.41 -13.43 9.07
C THR A 50 -0.27 -12.47 9.33
N ASN A 51 0.14 -12.36 10.60
CA ASN A 51 1.18 -11.46 11.08
C ASN A 51 0.83 -9.96 10.90
N GLU A 52 -0.44 -9.63 10.73
CA GLU A 52 -0.89 -8.24 10.78
C GLU A 52 -0.71 -7.68 12.20
N ALA A 53 -0.34 -6.41 12.31
CA ALA A 53 -0.07 -5.76 13.59
C ALA A 53 -1.31 -5.60 14.50
N ALA A 54 -2.50 -5.77 13.97
CA ALA A 54 -3.79 -5.66 14.66
C ALA A 54 -4.07 -6.74 15.69
N ASN A 55 -3.28 -7.81 15.76
CA ASN A 55 -3.60 -8.98 16.58
C ASN A 55 -3.32 -8.82 18.08
N ALA A 56 -2.84 -7.66 18.53
CA ALA A 56 -2.67 -7.37 19.95
C ALA A 56 -3.99 -6.82 20.52
N SER A 57 -4.57 -7.50 21.51
CA SER A 57 -5.77 -7.00 22.23
C SER A 57 -5.51 -5.60 22.79
N GLY A 58 -6.41 -4.65 22.51
CA GLY A 58 -6.27 -3.27 22.97
C GLY A 58 -5.23 -2.43 22.22
N SER A 59 -4.77 -2.88 21.05
CA SER A 59 -3.75 -2.15 20.26
C SER A 59 -4.25 -0.81 19.69
N GLY A 60 -5.57 -0.62 19.60
CA GLY A 60 -6.16 0.54 18.90
C GLY A 60 -6.05 0.48 17.38
N TYR A 61 -5.30 -0.43 16.83
CA TYR A 61 -5.18 -0.66 15.39
C TYR A 61 -6.40 -1.44 14.88
N THR A 62 -6.99 -0.97 13.80
CA THR A 62 -8.10 -1.68 13.13
C THR A 62 -7.54 -2.56 12.02
N ALA A 63 -7.90 -3.85 12.05
CA ALA A 63 -7.53 -4.81 11.00
C ALA A 63 -7.89 -4.31 9.60
N ALA A 64 -7.11 -4.68 8.61
CA ALA A 64 -7.15 -4.18 7.25
C ALA A 64 -6.59 -2.76 7.07
N GLY A 65 -6.23 -2.07 8.15
CA GLY A 65 -5.55 -0.78 8.11
C GLY A 65 -6.40 0.40 7.61
N ASN A 66 -5.75 1.49 7.27
CA ASN A 66 -6.38 2.74 6.83
C ASN A 66 -6.67 2.74 5.34
N THR A 67 -7.81 3.33 4.96
CA THR A 67 -8.08 3.70 3.57
C THR A 67 -7.17 4.87 3.18
N LEU A 68 -6.49 4.75 2.06
CA LEU A 68 -5.61 5.78 1.53
C LEU A 68 -6.39 6.78 0.67
N THR A 69 -6.04 8.05 0.81
CA THR A 69 -6.49 9.08 -0.12
C THR A 69 -5.62 9.01 -1.36
N ASN A 70 -6.22 8.65 -2.48
CA ASN A 70 -5.54 8.53 -3.76
C ASN A 70 -5.44 9.92 -4.43
N ASN A 71 -4.23 10.39 -4.67
CA ASN A 71 -3.96 11.68 -5.31
C ASN A 71 -4.12 11.64 -6.84
N GLY A 72 -4.37 10.47 -7.39
CA GLY A 72 -4.54 10.27 -8.82
C GLY A 72 -3.26 9.97 -9.57
N VAL A 73 -3.37 9.97 -10.90
CA VAL A 73 -2.27 9.75 -11.82
C VAL A 73 -1.83 11.08 -12.42
N THR A 74 -0.54 11.34 -12.38
CA THR A 74 0.09 12.46 -13.10
C THR A 74 0.96 11.90 -14.20
N GLY A 75 0.80 12.46 -15.38
CA GLY A 75 1.51 12.08 -16.61
C GLY A 75 0.66 12.40 -17.83
N SER A 76 1.30 12.45 -18.97
CA SER A 76 0.63 12.69 -20.25
C SER A 76 1.39 12.01 -21.37
N SER A 77 0.80 11.98 -22.58
CA SER A 77 1.46 11.44 -23.76
C SER A 77 2.78 12.16 -24.15
N SER A 78 3.03 13.31 -23.56
CA SER A 78 4.23 14.12 -23.78
C SER A 78 5.27 14.02 -22.67
N THR A 79 5.00 13.28 -21.58
CA THR A 79 5.92 13.08 -20.46
C THR A 79 6.51 11.69 -20.49
N ALA A 80 7.82 11.59 -20.25
CA ALA A 80 8.53 10.30 -20.18
C ALA A 80 8.19 9.50 -18.91
N ILE A 81 7.57 10.13 -17.91
CA ILE A 81 7.28 9.52 -16.60
C ILE A 81 5.83 9.73 -16.25
N CYS A 82 5.14 8.64 -15.92
CA CYS A 82 3.84 8.65 -15.29
C CYS A 82 3.96 8.14 -13.87
N PHE A 83 3.23 8.74 -12.94
CA PHE A 83 3.26 8.32 -11.54
C PHE A 83 1.89 8.42 -10.87
N ALA A 84 1.73 7.64 -9.80
CA ALA A 84 0.58 7.70 -8.90
C ALA A 84 1.07 7.75 -7.46
N ASP A 85 0.35 8.48 -6.63
CA ASP A 85 0.72 8.69 -5.24
C ASP A 85 -0.50 8.79 -4.33
N PHE A 86 -0.25 8.75 -3.02
CA PHE A 86 -1.24 8.84 -1.97
C PHE A 86 -0.88 9.96 -0.99
N ALA A 87 -1.90 10.53 -0.35
CA ALA A 87 -1.68 11.43 0.77
C ALA A 87 -1.16 10.65 2.00
N ASP A 88 -0.37 11.31 2.83
CA ASP A 88 0.11 10.76 4.10
C ASP A 88 -1.05 10.19 4.92
N THR A 89 -0.80 9.12 5.65
CA THR A 89 -1.81 8.48 6.51
C THR A 89 -1.29 8.28 7.92
N SER A 90 -2.17 8.46 8.90
CA SER A 90 -1.83 8.34 10.31
C SER A 90 -2.73 7.33 11.01
N PHE A 91 -2.12 6.47 11.81
CA PHE A 91 -2.77 5.59 12.77
C PHE A 91 -2.65 6.24 14.14
N THR A 92 -3.77 6.68 14.70
CA THR A 92 -3.80 7.41 15.98
C THR A 92 -4.20 6.49 17.13
N SER A 93 -3.68 6.79 18.33
CA SER A 93 -4.00 6.04 19.56
C SER A 93 -3.73 4.53 19.44
N ILE A 94 -2.69 4.15 18.72
CA ILE A 94 -2.33 2.75 18.56
C ILE A 94 -1.22 2.33 19.53
N SER A 95 -1.32 1.07 19.99
CA SER A 95 -0.26 0.39 20.77
C SER A 95 0.12 -0.87 20.01
N THR A 96 1.14 -0.78 19.17
CA THR A 96 1.53 -1.88 18.30
C THR A 96 3.00 -1.81 17.91
N THR A 97 3.52 -2.93 17.44
CA THR A 97 4.84 -3.01 16.80
C THR A 97 4.66 -3.40 15.35
N ALA A 98 5.14 -2.58 14.45
CA ALA A 98 5.10 -2.82 13.02
C ALA A 98 6.49 -2.74 12.39
N ARG A 99 6.76 -3.59 11.42
CA ARG A 99 7.98 -3.62 10.61
C ARG A 99 7.70 -3.23 9.17
N TYR A 100 6.54 -3.64 8.65
CA TYR A 100 6.18 -3.47 7.26
C TYR A 100 4.80 -2.83 7.13
N ALA A 101 4.58 -2.15 6.01
CA ALA A 101 3.26 -1.78 5.55
C ALA A 101 3.00 -2.34 4.16
N LEU A 102 1.79 -2.84 3.94
CA LEU A 102 1.32 -3.31 2.64
C LEU A 102 0.30 -2.33 2.09
N ILE A 103 0.56 -1.78 0.91
CA ILE A 103 -0.47 -1.10 0.12
C ILE A 103 -1.14 -2.14 -0.76
N TYR A 104 -2.47 -2.18 -0.72
CA TYR A 104 -3.27 -3.14 -1.49
C TYR A 104 -4.58 -2.51 -1.96
N GLN A 105 -5.14 -3.05 -3.04
CA GLN A 105 -6.44 -2.66 -3.57
C GLN A 105 -7.54 -3.42 -2.83
N SER A 106 -8.39 -2.72 -2.07
CA SER A 106 -9.42 -3.36 -1.24
C SER A 106 -10.78 -3.49 -1.95
N SER A 107 -11.06 -2.64 -2.93
CA SER A 107 -12.31 -2.71 -3.70
C SER A 107 -12.25 -1.87 -4.97
N GLY A 108 -13.25 -2.00 -5.83
CA GLY A 108 -13.46 -1.15 -6.99
C GLY A 108 -12.63 -1.54 -8.21
N GLY A 109 -11.96 -2.68 -8.20
CA GLY A 109 -11.39 -3.23 -9.43
C GLY A 109 -12.52 -3.46 -10.42
N ALA A 110 -12.39 -2.97 -11.64
CA ALA A 110 -13.22 -3.50 -12.71
C ALA A 110 -13.08 -5.02 -12.63
N ALA A 111 -14.20 -5.71 -12.42
CA ALA A 111 -14.24 -7.15 -12.39
C ALA A 111 -13.96 -7.69 -13.80
N THR A 112 -12.77 -7.39 -14.29
CA THR A 112 -12.21 -8.04 -15.46
C THR A 112 -11.84 -9.42 -14.98
N ALA A 113 -12.76 -10.32 -15.22
CA ALA A 113 -12.72 -11.75 -15.01
C ALA A 113 -11.52 -12.27 -14.19
N GLY A 114 -11.76 -12.57 -12.91
CA GLY A 114 -10.85 -13.39 -12.11
C GLY A 114 -9.72 -12.65 -11.38
N LEU A 115 -9.73 -11.33 -11.32
CA LEU A 115 -8.73 -10.59 -10.54
C LEU A 115 -9.25 -10.38 -9.11
N ALA A 116 -8.47 -10.85 -8.14
CA ALA A 116 -8.86 -10.88 -6.75
C ALA A 116 -8.98 -9.45 -6.15
N THR A 117 -10.00 -9.24 -5.31
CA THR A 117 -10.00 -8.20 -4.29
C THR A 117 -8.80 -8.39 -3.38
N ASP A 118 -8.37 -7.33 -2.71
CA ASP A 118 -7.24 -7.34 -1.77
C ASP A 118 -5.85 -7.56 -2.40
N SER A 119 -5.73 -7.30 -3.70
CA SER A 119 -4.50 -7.48 -4.47
C SER A 119 -3.39 -6.54 -4.00
N ALA A 120 -2.21 -7.11 -3.72
CA ALA A 120 -1.05 -6.35 -3.27
C ALA A 120 -0.53 -5.40 -4.36
N VAL A 121 -0.14 -4.19 -3.93
CA VAL A 121 0.54 -3.19 -4.77
C VAL A 121 2.02 -3.16 -4.45
N CYS A 122 2.38 -2.76 -3.24
CA CYS A 122 3.76 -2.71 -2.79
C CYS A 122 3.89 -2.91 -1.28
N VAL A 123 5.07 -3.36 -0.86
CA VAL A 123 5.46 -3.46 0.55
C VAL A 123 6.47 -2.36 0.86
N LEU A 124 6.23 -1.65 1.94
CA LEU A 124 7.15 -0.68 2.52
C LEU A 124 7.84 -1.32 3.72
N ASP A 125 9.16 -1.23 3.80
CA ASP A 125 9.98 -1.70 4.92
C ASP A 125 10.49 -0.50 5.72
N PHE A 126 10.11 -0.41 6.98
CA PHE A 126 10.54 0.68 7.87
C PHE A 126 12.01 0.57 8.30
N GLY A 127 12.73 -0.47 7.87
CA GLY A 127 14.14 -0.69 8.20
C GLY A 127 14.39 -1.31 9.58
N GLY A 128 13.42 -1.31 10.46
CA GLY A 128 13.41 -1.84 11.82
C GLY A 128 12.00 -1.95 12.37
N ASP A 129 11.86 -2.62 13.50
CA ASP A 129 10.59 -2.64 14.22
C ASP A 129 10.30 -1.25 14.79
N PHE A 130 9.14 -0.73 14.50
CA PHE A 130 8.62 0.54 15.02
C PHE A 130 7.51 0.25 16.02
N THR A 131 7.69 0.65 17.27
CA THR A 131 6.73 0.41 18.35
C THR A 131 6.10 1.73 18.79
N THR A 132 4.78 1.72 18.90
CA THR A 132 3.99 2.80 19.50
C THR A 132 3.29 2.32 20.76
N THR A 133 3.09 3.21 21.73
CA THR A 133 2.28 2.97 22.94
C THR A 133 1.32 4.13 23.10
N ALA A 134 0.03 3.87 22.88
CA ALA A 134 -1.04 4.87 22.85
C ALA A 134 -0.68 6.11 22.00
N GLY A 135 0.09 5.90 20.94
CA GLY A 135 0.72 6.95 20.13
C GLY A 135 0.14 7.05 18.71
N THR A 136 0.78 7.90 17.92
CA THR A 136 0.45 8.07 16.50
C THR A 136 1.63 7.59 15.65
N LEU A 137 1.35 6.71 14.69
CA LEU A 137 2.26 6.36 13.61
C LEU A 137 1.80 7.04 12.32
N THR A 138 2.60 7.94 11.80
CA THR A 138 2.35 8.56 10.50
C THR A 138 3.25 7.94 9.44
N ILE A 139 2.64 7.46 8.37
CA ILE A 139 3.33 7.03 7.16
C ILE A 139 3.36 8.20 6.20
N GLN A 140 4.55 8.75 6.00
CA GLN A 140 4.79 9.82 5.05
C GLN A 140 5.22 9.23 3.72
N PHE A 141 4.47 9.54 2.68
CA PHE A 141 4.84 9.16 1.33
C PHE A 141 5.83 10.19 0.74
N PRO A 142 6.62 9.81 -0.27
CA PRO A 142 7.49 10.76 -0.94
C PRO A 142 6.68 11.86 -1.63
N ALA A 143 7.33 12.94 -2.04
CA ALA A 143 6.67 13.96 -2.85
C ALA A 143 6.14 13.36 -4.16
N ALA A 144 4.93 13.74 -4.54
CA ALA A 144 4.29 13.31 -5.78
C ALA A 144 4.89 14.03 -6.99
N ASP A 145 6.07 13.62 -7.42
CA ASP A 145 6.79 14.22 -8.55
C ASP A 145 7.44 13.16 -9.46
N THR A 146 8.10 13.61 -10.52
CA THR A 146 8.74 12.73 -11.49
C THR A 146 9.96 11.99 -10.97
N SER A 147 10.55 12.42 -9.86
CA SER A 147 11.72 11.79 -9.21
C SER A 147 11.31 10.87 -8.08
N ASN A 148 10.19 11.19 -7.42
CA ASN A 148 9.67 10.49 -6.27
C ASN A 148 8.21 10.12 -6.56
N ALA A 149 7.61 9.30 -5.87
CA ALA A 149 6.23 8.89 -5.80
C ALA A 149 6.16 7.41 -5.43
N VAL A 150 5.04 6.95 -4.93
CA VAL A 150 4.86 5.56 -4.52
C VAL A 150 4.97 4.61 -5.72
N ILE A 151 4.40 5.01 -6.84
CA ILE A 151 4.44 4.23 -8.10
C ILE A 151 4.90 5.15 -9.22
N ARG A 152 5.96 4.73 -9.93
CA ARG A 152 6.49 5.41 -11.11
C ARG A 152 6.67 4.43 -12.25
N ILE A 153 6.32 4.87 -13.44
CA ILE A 153 6.58 4.17 -14.69
C ILE A 153 7.36 5.14 -15.58
N SER A 154 8.56 4.73 -15.96
CA SER A 154 9.45 5.47 -16.84
C SER A 154 9.85 4.59 -18.01
N GLY A 155 10.02 5.19 -19.18
CA GLY A 155 10.60 4.55 -20.36
C GLY A 155 12.11 4.62 -20.38
#